data_3df2b7db1219d14aac1c499d5f732b3f
#
_entry.id   3df2b7db1219d14aac1c499d5f732b3f
#
_cell.length_a   1.000
_cell.length_b   1.000
_cell.length_c   1.000
_cell.angle_alpha   90.00
_cell.angle_beta   90.00
_cell.angle_gamma   90.00
#
_symmetry.space_group_name_H-M   'P 1'
#
loop_
_entity.id
_entity.type
_entity.pdbx_description
1 polymer ?
#
loop_
_entity_poly.entity_id
_entity_poly.type
_entity_poly.pdbx_seq_one_letter_code
_entity_poly.pdbx_strand_id
1 'polypeptide(L)'
;MMKKILAIFLAASMALSLAACNNESGGNNGGDNNGGNNGGGNNGGNGGGEASLAGTYDVTIWTGEDAVNLTLKQIDDFNSTNTDGITINATVEPVSEAEAGTQMVTDVEAGADIYCFAQDQFARLVQAGALSKLGVGASETVTKANDPSVVLAGKVGSELYAYPMTADNGYFLYYDKSVIPDADVDSLEALIKDCEDAGKYFSMELDTSAWYLASFFFATGCISEWVTDDDGEFIDVNDDFNSAKGLIAAKGMKKLLDSPMHLSASDGAGFASGAAIVVTGTWAYATISEILGENMGVADLPSFEVDGTSYHMGSYSGCKLMGVKPQTDAVRSAVLHKLAQFLTDEDRQMERFEALNWGPANLNAQNSDAVKTDPTLGALFQQNQYAIPQPAIHGSWWNIAKVIGTDVKEATDDAGIQAALDSYEAKLKALFQMSSDEKNAFTVIGDINGDSWNNDLDMILLEGVWKTTEAYDLVAGNKFKVRKGKSWDEAYPADDFVVEEDGTFFICYDTATNEVYLSAD
;
A
#
# COMPACT_ATOMS: atom_id res chain seq x y z
N MET A 1 18.90 -27.97 12.87
CA MET A 1 19.62 -28.56 11.73
C MET A 1 19.11 -28.03 10.38
N MET A 2 18.00 -27.35 10.33
CA MET A 2 17.41 -26.74 9.10
C MET A 2 17.97 -25.34 8.75
N LYS A 3 18.49 -24.57 9.72
CA LYS A 3 19.09 -23.23 9.49
C LYS A 3 20.39 -23.20 8.67
N LYS A 4 21.01 -24.36 8.37
CA LYS A 4 22.24 -24.42 7.56
C LYS A 4 22.00 -24.78 6.08
N ILE A 5 20.78 -25.11 5.68
CA ILE A 5 20.46 -25.48 4.30
C ILE A 5 20.02 -24.25 3.49
N LEU A 6 19.43 -23.23 4.14
CA LEU A 6 18.99 -22.01 3.44
C LEU A 6 20.16 -21.11 2.98
N ALA A 7 21.27 -21.13 3.72
CA ALA A 7 22.46 -20.32 3.37
C ALA A 7 23.25 -20.83 2.14
N ILE A 8 22.99 -22.06 1.69
CA ILE A 8 23.71 -22.67 0.54
C ILE A 8 23.01 -22.37 -0.78
N PHE A 9 21.70 -22.14 -0.79
CA PHE A 9 20.98 -21.79 -2.01
C PHE A 9 21.14 -20.32 -2.43
N LEU A 10 21.40 -19.40 -1.50
CA LEU A 10 21.64 -17.99 -1.81
C LEU A 10 23.03 -17.73 -2.42
N ALA A 11 24.01 -18.61 -2.19
CA ALA A 11 25.38 -18.47 -2.71
C ALA A 11 25.56 -18.94 -4.17
N ALA A 12 24.63 -19.72 -4.71
CA ALA A 12 24.73 -20.25 -6.07
C ALA A 12 24.21 -19.30 -7.17
N SER A 13 23.39 -18.29 -6.80
CA SER A 13 22.86 -17.30 -7.74
C SER A 13 23.76 -16.07 -7.95
N MET A 14 24.84 -15.93 -7.18
CA MET A 14 25.78 -14.78 -7.28
C MET A 14 26.95 -14.99 -8.27
N ALA A 15 27.06 -16.14 -8.92
CA ALA A 15 28.23 -16.46 -9.75
C ALA A 15 28.07 -16.22 -11.26
N LEU A 16 26.93 -15.70 -11.73
CA LEU A 16 26.65 -15.58 -13.17
C LEU A 16 26.53 -14.14 -13.72
N SER A 17 26.82 -13.10 -12.94
CA SER A 17 26.67 -11.71 -13.38
C SER A 17 27.97 -10.89 -13.52
N LEU A 18 29.12 -11.53 -13.63
CA LEU A 18 30.42 -10.85 -13.77
C LEU A 18 31.13 -11.19 -15.08
N ALA A 19 30.50 -10.95 -16.22
CA ALA A 19 31.21 -10.98 -17.50
C ALA A 19 30.51 -10.10 -18.55
N ALA A 20 30.57 -8.78 -18.42
CA ALA A 20 30.44 -7.88 -19.57
C ALA A 20 31.03 -6.51 -19.22
N CYS A 21 32.01 -6.12 -19.97
CA CYS A 21 32.63 -4.82 -20.19
C CYS A 21 34.09 -4.75 -19.77
N ASN A 22 34.97 -5.05 -20.74
CA ASN A 22 36.11 -4.20 -21.04
C ASN A 22 36.58 -4.45 -22.48
N ASN A 23 36.36 -3.48 -23.34
CA ASN A 23 37.02 -3.42 -24.64
C ASN A 23 37.43 -1.96 -24.85
N GLU A 24 38.68 -1.66 -24.56
CA GLU A 24 39.37 -0.48 -25.12
C GLU A 24 40.60 -0.88 -25.88
N SER A 25 40.67 -0.29 -27.04
CA SER A 25 41.55 -0.43 -28.15
C SER A 25 43.01 -0.06 -27.86
N GLY A 26 43.91 -0.64 -28.63
CA GLY A 26 45.26 -0.06 -28.83
C GLY A 26 46.28 -0.96 -29.49
N GLY A 27 46.38 -0.89 -30.78
CA GLY A 27 47.62 -0.65 -31.54
C GLY A 27 48.67 -1.77 -31.76
N ASN A 28 48.63 -2.32 -32.92
CA ASN A 28 49.70 -2.39 -33.96
C ASN A 28 50.99 -3.22 -33.76
N ASN A 29 51.23 -4.02 -34.75
CA ASN A 29 52.43 -4.40 -35.50
C ASN A 29 52.92 -5.88 -35.50
N GLY A 30 52.76 -6.49 -36.67
CA GLY A 30 53.87 -6.90 -37.52
C GLY A 30 54.42 -8.31 -37.36
N GLY A 31 54.37 -9.10 -38.45
CA GLY A 31 55.40 -10.09 -38.74
C GLY A 31 54.93 -11.49 -39.09
N ASP A 32 54.71 -11.72 -40.35
CA ASP A 32 54.99 -12.84 -41.24
C ASP A 32 55.25 -14.28 -40.75
N ASN A 33 54.59 -15.16 -41.43
CA ASN A 33 55.01 -16.35 -42.20
C ASN A 33 54.62 -17.75 -41.74
N ASN A 34 53.79 -18.32 -42.59
CA ASN A 34 53.93 -19.59 -43.32
C ASN A 34 53.70 -20.94 -42.65
N GLY A 35 52.74 -21.67 -43.22
CA GLY A 35 52.95 -23.10 -43.49
C GLY A 35 52.00 -24.07 -42.85
N GLY A 36 50.99 -24.51 -43.61
CA GLY A 36 50.74 -25.96 -43.75
C GLY A 36 49.66 -26.64 -42.93
N ASN A 37 48.49 -26.69 -43.46
CA ASN A 37 47.71 -27.92 -43.79
C ASN A 37 47.08 -28.80 -42.67
N ASN A 38 45.80 -28.96 -42.85
CA ASN A 38 44.89 -30.10 -42.62
C ASN A 38 44.29 -30.39 -41.26
N GLY A 39 42.98 -30.29 -41.25
CA GLY A 39 42.10 -31.39 -40.81
C GLY A 39 41.30 -31.19 -39.57
N GLY A 40 40.03 -31.06 -39.73
CA GLY A 40 39.07 -31.51 -38.73
C GLY A 40 38.36 -30.39 -37.97
N GLY A 41 37.20 -30.02 -38.45
CA GLY A 41 36.29 -29.09 -37.78
C GLY A 41 35.84 -29.57 -36.44
N ASN A 42 35.81 -28.64 -35.54
CA ASN A 42 34.73 -28.54 -34.57
C ASN A 42 34.62 -27.06 -34.17
N ASN A 43 33.72 -26.38 -34.84
CA ASN A 43 33.42 -24.99 -34.58
C ASN A 43 32.52 -24.91 -33.33
N GLY A 44 33.11 -25.03 -32.17
CA GLY A 44 32.48 -24.65 -30.91
C GLY A 44 32.57 -23.13 -30.76
N GLY A 45 31.71 -22.41 -31.46
CA GLY A 45 31.49 -21.02 -31.23
C GLY A 45 30.84 -20.80 -29.86
N ASN A 46 31.64 -20.41 -28.89
CA ASN A 46 31.17 -19.94 -27.61
C ASN A 46 30.70 -18.47 -27.80
N GLY A 47 29.60 -18.29 -28.53
CA GLY A 47 28.81 -17.10 -28.52
C GLY A 47 27.83 -17.23 -27.36
N GLY A 48 28.06 -16.56 -26.26
CA GLY A 48 27.05 -16.32 -25.27
C GLY A 48 25.95 -15.44 -25.90
N GLY A 49 25.07 -16.04 -26.70
CA GLY A 49 23.87 -15.37 -27.18
C GLY A 49 22.97 -15.14 -25.98
N GLU A 50 22.56 -13.89 -25.75
CA GLU A 50 21.47 -13.61 -24.84
C GLU A 50 20.29 -14.50 -25.25
N ALA A 51 19.63 -15.12 -24.23
CA ALA A 51 18.48 -15.96 -24.47
C ALA A 51 17.39 -15.12 -25.15
N SER A 52 16.78 -15.63 -26.22
CA SER A 52 15.71 -14.93 -26.91
C SER A 52 14.52 -14.79 -25.99
N LEU A 53 13.99 -13.56 -25.87
CA LEU A 53 12.76 -13.26 -25.11
C LEU A 53 11.49 -13.48 -25.94
N ALA A 54 11.62 -13.80 -27.24
CA ALA A 54 10.48 -13.98 -28.14
C ALA A 54 9.61 -15.17 -27.69
N GLY A 55 8.31 -14.93 -27.59
CA GLY A 55 7.33 -15.92 -27.16
C GLY A 55 6.01 -15.31 -26.72
N THR A 56 5.06 -16.18 -26.41
CA THR A 56 3.77 -15.77 -25.81
C THR A 56 3.77 -16.17 -24.34
N TYR A 57 3.38 -15.23 -23.47
CA TYR A 57 3.40 -15.40 -22.01
C TYR A 57 2.04 -15.05 -21.43
N ASP A 58 1.45 -15.99 -20.70
CA ASP A 58 0.28 -15.74 -19.88
C ASP A 58 0.74 -15.03 -18.60
N VAL A 59 0.17 -13.85 -18.31
CA VAL A 59 0.59 -12.99 -17.19
C VAL A 59 -0.64 -12.50 -16.44
N THR A 60 -0.65 -12.71 -15.13
CA THR A 60 -1.67 -12.12 -14.23
C THR A 60 -1.13 -10.82 -13.64
N ILE A 61 -1.94 -9.75 -13.68
CA ILE A 61 -1.59 -8.43 -13.17
C ILE A 61 -2.69 -7.94 -12.24
N TRP A 62 -2.31 -7.48 -11.03
CA TRP A 62 -3.22 -6.81 -10.10
C TRP A 62 -3.02 -5.30 -10.14
N THR A 63 -4.13 -4.57 -10.23
CA THR A 63 -4.17 -3.10 -10.17
C THR A 63 -5.53 -2.64 -9.67
N GLY A 64 -5.67 -1.35 -9.29
CA GLY A 64 -6.95 -0.78 -8.90
C GLY A 64 -8.03 -0.93 -9.98
N GLU A 65 -9.29 -1.05 -9.58
CA GLU A 65 -10.42 -1.31 -10.48
C GLU A 65 -10.53 -0.29 -11.62
N ASP A 66 -10.29 1.00 -11.31
CA ASP A 66 -10.31 2.11 -12.27
C ASP A 66 -9.19 2.04 -13.31
N ALA A 67 -8.06 1.39 -12.97
CA ALA A 67 -6.90 1.24 -13.83
C ALA A 67 -6.91 -0.02 -14.72
N VAL A 68 -7.85 -0.96 -14.52
CA VAL A 68 -7.88 -2.25 -15.25
C VAL A 68 -7.94 -2.04 -16.76
N ASN A 69 -8.89 -1.24 -17.26
CA ASN A 69 -9.06 -1.03 -18.69
C ASN A 69 -7.89 -0.29 -19.33
N LEU A 70 -7.30 0.68 -18.62
CA LEU A 70 -6.12 1.40 -19.08
C LEU A 70 -4.90 0.48 -19.13
N THR A 71 -4.71 -0.36 -18.12
CA THR A 71 -3.61 -1.34 -18.08
C THR A 71 -3.71 -2.33 -19.24
N LEU A 72 -4.91 -2.84 -19.56
CA LEU A 72 -5.12 -3.71 -20.74
C LEU A 72 -4.72 -3.00 -22.04
N LYS A 73 -5.11 -1.73 -22.22
CA LYS A 73 -4.70 -0.93 -23.38
C LYS A 73 -3.17 -0.76 -23.44
N GLN A 74 -2.52 -0.48 -22.32
CA GLN A 74 -1.06 -0.32 -22.26
C GLN A 74 -0.34 -1.65 -22.60
N ILE A 75 -0.91 -2.79 -22.27
CA ILE A 75 -0.39 -4.11 -22.66
C ILE A 75 -0.53 -4.34 -24.16
N ASP A 76 -1.65 -3.93 -24.77
CA ASP A 76 -1.82 -3.97 -26.22
C ASP A 76 -0.78 -3.10 -26.94
N ASP A 77 -0.49 -1.91 -26.39
CA ASP A 77 0.56 -1.02 -26.87
C ASP A 77 1.95 -1.67 -26.74
N PHE A 78 2.25 -2.31 -25.61
CA PHE A 78 3.47 -3.12 -25.43
C PHE A 78 3.58 -4.20 -26.50
N ASN A 79 2.54 -5.01 -26.68
CA ASN A 79 2.52 -6.09 -27.66
C ASN A 79 2.76 -5.60 -29.08
N SER A 80 2.29 -4.39 -29.43
CA SER A 80 2.42 -3.83 -30.77
C SER A 80 3.75 -3.13 -31.01
N THR A 81 4.43 -2.64 -29.97
CA THR A 81 5.60 -1.77 -30.07
C THR A 81 6.92 -2.44 -29.70
N ASN A 82 6.91 -3.51 -28.87
CA ASN A 82 8.15 -4.18 -28.51
C ASN A 82 8.80 -4.87 -29.73
N THR A 83 10.13 -4.82 -29.77
CA THR A 83 10.95 -5.38 -30.86
C THR A 83 11.54 -6.74 -30.55
N ASP A 84 11.29 -7.28 -29.36
CA ASP A 84 11.89 -8.55 -28.90
C ASP A 84 11.04 -9.78 -29.27
N GLY A 85 9.89 -9.54 -29.92
CA GLY A 85 8.97 -10.59 -30.33
C GLY A 85 8.19 -11.19 -29.15
N ILE A 86 8.01 -10.41 -28.07
CA ILE A 86 7.23 -10.80 -26.89
C ILE A 86 5.75 -10.53 -27.18
N THR A 87 4.90 -11.49 -26.81
CA THR A 87 3.44 -11.31 -26.77
C THR A 87 2.95 -11.63 -25.37
N ILE A 88 2.28 -10.68 -24.72
CA ILE A 88 1.66 -10.84 -23.41
C ILE A 88 0.18 -11.15 -23.59
N ASN A 89 -0.25 -12.29 -23.06
CA ASN A 89 -1.65 -12.66 -22.90
C ASN A 89 -2.01 -12.39 -21.43
N ALA A 90 -2.54 -11.20 -21.16
CA ALA A 90 -2.73 -10.73 -19.79
C ALA A 90 -4.13 -11.03 -19.26
N THR A 91 -4.18 -11.41 -17.97
CA THR A 91 -5.36 -11.32 -17.11
C THR A 91 -5.13 -10.17 -16.14
N VAL A 92 -5.91 -9.10 -16.23
CA VAL A 92 -5.81 -7.96 -15.31
C VAL A 92 -6.96 -8.01 -14.33
N GLU A 93 -6.66 -8.14 -13.05
CA GLU A 93 -7.64 -8.33 -11.98
C GLU A 93 -7.71 -7.07 -11.09
N PRO A 94 -8.91 -6.68 -10.66
CA PRO A 94 -9.12 -5.53 -9.79
C PRO A 94 -8.77 -5.88 -8.33
N VAL A 95 -7.52 -5.61 -7.94
CA VAL A 95 -7.06 -5.69 -6.56
C VAL A 95 -6.52 -4.33 -6.16
N SER A 96 -7.05 -3.75 -5.07
CA SER A 96 -6.63 -2.43 -4.62
C SER A 96 -5.17 -2.43 -4.17
N GLU A 97 -4.49 -1.31 -4.35
CA GLU A 97 -3.10 -1.14 -3.94
C GLU A 97 -2.92 -1.27 -2.42
N ALA A 98 -3.98 -0.98 -1.66
CA ALA A 98 -3.99 -1.12 -0.20
C ALA A 98 -4.05 -2.58 0.26
N GLU A 99 -4.57 -3.50 -0.57
CA GLU A 99 -4.77 -4.91 -0.20
C GLU A 99 -3.82 -5.87 -0.90
N ALA A 100 -3.24 -5.46 -2.03
CA ALA A 100 -2.40 -6.33 -2.86
C ALA A 100 -1.27 -7.00 -2.07
N GLY A 101 -0.63 -6.28 -1.15
CA GLY A 101 0.42 -6.85 -0.30
C GLY A 101 -0.11 -7.92 0.64
N THR A 102 -1.28 -7.74 1.25
CA THR A 102 -1.90 -8.73 2.14
C THR A 102 -2.22 -10.01 1.38
N GLN A 103 -2.81 -9.88 0.18
CA GLN A 103 -3.11 -11.03 -0.66
C GLN A 103 -1.85 -11.76 -1.14
N MET A 104 -0.80 -11.00 -1.55
CA MET A 104 0.48 -11.59 -1.97
C MET A 104 1.17 -12.39 -0.86
N VAL A 105 1.22 -11.88 0.37
CA VAL A 105 1.90 -12.60 1.47
C VAL A 105 1.10 -13.80 1.96
N THR A 106 -0.20 -13.84 1.72
CA THR A 106 -1.04 -14.99 2.06
C THR A 106 -0.67 -16.23 1.22
N ASP A 107 -0.44 -16.05 -0.09
CA ASP A 107 0.05 -17.11 -0.98
C ASP A 107 0.81 -16.51 -2.16
N VAL A 108 2.14 -16.38 -2.02
CA VAL A 108 3.01 -15.82 -3.06
C VAL A 108 2.95 -16.62 -4.37
N GLU A 109 2.78 -17.93 -4.30
CA GLU A 109 2.74 -18.78 -5.50
C GLU A 109 1.46 -18.53 -6.31
N ALA A 110 0.31 -18.40 -5.64
CA ALA A 110 -0.98 -18.13 -6.26
C ALA A 110 -1.15 -16.65 -6.67
N GLY A 111 -0.39 -15.74 -6.07
CA GLY A 111 -0.48 -14.31 -6.35
C GLY A 111 -0.09 -13.91 -7.77
N ALA A 112 -0.40 -12.67 -8.15
CA ALA A 112 -0.14 -12.13 -9.48
C ALA A 112 1.35 -12.10 -9.85
N ASP A 113 1.64 -12.17 -11.15
CA ASP A 113 3.02 -12.05 -11.66
C ASP A 113 3.57 -10.63 -11.54
N ILE A 114 2.69 -9.63 -11.73
CA ILE A 114 2.97 -8.21 -11.58
C ILE A 114 1.82 -7.59 -10.77
N TYR A 115 2.12 -6.72 -9.83
CA TYR A 115 1.08 -6.12 -8.99
C TYR A 115 1.43 -4.72 -8.52
N CYS A 116 0.40 -3.87 -8.43
CA CYS A 116 0.49 -2.53 -7.87
C CYS A 116 0.19 -2.58 -6.37
N PHE A 117 0.97 -1.85 -5.55
CA PHE A 117 0.79 -1.80 -4.11
C PHE A 117 1.21 -0.45 -3.53
N ALA A 118 0.64 -0.07 -2.38
CA ALA A 118 1.02 1.11 -1.62
C ALA A 118 2.36 0.87 -0.88
N GLN A 119 3.18 1.92 -0.76
CA GLN A 119 4.56 1.80 -0.27
C GLN A 119 4.71 1.20 1.13
N ASP A 120 3.73 1.37 2.02
CA ASP A 120 3.73 0.82 3.38
C ASP A 120 3.78 -0.72 3.42
N GLN A 121 3.38 -1.37 2.32
CA GLN A 121 3.40 -2.81 2.19
C GLN A 121 4.76 -3.35 1.74
N PHE A 122 5.67 -2.48 1.31
CA PHE A 122 6.94 -2.86 0.69
C PHE A 122 7.79 -3.78 1.58
N ALA A 123 7.98 -3.42 2.85
CA ALA A 123 8.83 -4.17 3.76
C ALA A 123 8.36 -5.62 3.93
N ARG A 124 7.06 -5.84 4.19
CA ARG A 124 6.50 -7.19 4.35
C ARG A 124 6.52 -8.01 3.06
N LEU A 125 6.37 -7.36 1.89
CA LEU A 125 6.48 -8.03 0.60
C LEU A 125 7.91 -8.52 0.34
N VAL A 126 8.91 -7.71 0.69
CA VAL A 126 10.33 -8.14 0.63
C VAL A 126 10.58 -9.31 1.57
N GLN A 127 10.11 -9.22 2.80
CA GLN A 127 10.27 -10.26 3.81
C GLN A 127 9.61 -11.58 3.40
N ALA A 128 8.42 -11.52 2.81
CA ALA A 128 7.73 -12.70 2.28
C ALA A 128 8.38 -13.29 1.01
N GLY A 129 9.41 -12.63 0.46
CA GLY A 129 10.02 -13.06 -0.80
C GLY A 129 9.10 -12.87 -2.01
N ALA A 130 8.14 -11.94 -1.93
CA ALA A 130 7.14 -11.68 -2.95
C ALA A 130 7.63 -10.75 -4.07
N LEU A 131 8.75 -10.05 -3.87
CA LEU A 131 9.32 -9.09 -4.81
C LEU A 131 10.63 -9.58 -5.42
N SER A 132 10.72 -9.50 -6.73
CA SER A 132 11.95 -9.73 -7.49
C SER A 132 12.77 -8.44 -7.61
N LYS A 133 14.07 -8.56 -7.38
CA LYS A 133 15.02 -7.45 -7.54
C LYS A 133 15.16 -7.05 -9.02
N LEU A 134 15.20 -5.74 -9.28
CA LEU A 134 15.47 -5.22 -10.62
C LEU A 134 16.90 -5.53 -11.06
N GLY A 135 17.10 -5.82 -12.34
CA GLY A 135 18.42 -5.89 -12.94
C GLY A 135 19.13 -4.53 -12.93
N VAL A 136 20.47 -4.54 -12.95
CA VAL A 136 21.29 -3.33 -12.81
C VAL A 136 20.90 -2.23 -13.81
N GLY A 137 20.77 -2.53 -15.10
CA GLY A 137 20.41 -1.54 -16.12
C GLY A 137 18.99 -0.96 -15.94
N ALA A 138 18.01 -1.79 -15.53
CA ALA A 138 16.67 -1.33 -15.20
C ALA A 138 16.70 -0.44 -13.96
N SER A 139 17.42 -0.84 -12.90
CA SER A 139 17.57 -0.07 -11.66
C SER A 139 18.19 1.31 -11.92
N GLU A 140 19.23 1.41 -12.74
CA GLU A 140 19.85 2.70 -13.12
C GLU A 140 18.87 3.60 -13.89
N THR A 141 18.16 3.03 -14.87
CA THR A 141 17.17 3.76 -15.68
C THR A 141 16.04 4.30 -14.82
N VAL A 142 15.45 3.44 -14.00
CA VAL A 142 14.34 3.79 -13.09
C VAL A 142 14.77 4.84 -12.07
N THR A 143 15.94 4.66 -11.45
CA THR A 143 16.47 5.61 -10.44
C THR A 143 16.70 7.00 -11.04
N LYS A 144 17.14 7.08 -12.29
CA LYS A 144 17.42 8.37 -12.95
C LYS A 144 16.15 9.08 -13.40
N ALA A 145 15.12 8.32 -13.77
CA ALA A 145 13.91 8.86 -14.38
C ALA A 145 12.85 9.33 -13.36
N ASN A 146 12.89 8.83 -12.14
CA ASN A 146 11.81 9.03 -11.17
C ASN A 146 12.25 9.83 -9.92
N ASP A 147 11.27 10.33 -9.19
CA ASP A 147 11.44 11.06 -7.94
C ASP A 147 12.27 10.25 -6.95
N PRO A 148 13.36 10.85 -6.39
CA PRO A 148 14.26 10.14 -5.47
C PRO A 148 13.56 9.56 -4.22
N SER A 149 12.50 10.21 -3.71
CA SER A 149 11.75 9.74 -2.54
C SER A 149 10.96 8.48 -2.87
N VAL A 150 10.32 8.44 -4.06
CA VAL A 150 9.59 7.26 -4.54
C VAL A 150 10.55 6.11 -4.88
N VAL A 151 11.70 6.41 -5.47
CA VAL A 151 12.75 5.41 -5.72
C VAL A 151 13.24 4.81 -4.40
N LEU A 152 13.42 5.64 -3.36
CA LEU A 152 13.85 5.18 -2.03
C LEU A 152 12.82 4.24 -1.40
N ALA A 153 11.53 4.50 -1.58
CA ALA A 153 10.44 3.67 -1.07
C ALA A 153 10.42 2.23 -1.64
N GLY A 154 11.05 2.01 -2.81
CA GLY A 154 11.17 0.69 -3.44
C GLY A 154 12.53 0.00 -3.22
N LYS A 155 13.37 0.48 -2.27
CA LYS A 155 14.73 -0.03 -2.05
C LYS A 155 14.91 -0.77 -0.73
N VAL A 156 15.81 -1.78 -0.78
CA VAL A 156 16.45 -2.34 0.41
C VAL A 156 17.96 -2.17 0.22
N GLY A 157 18.59 -1.36 1.06
CA GLY A 157 19.99 -0.98 0.89
C GLY A 157 20.23 -0.29 -0.46
N SER A 158 21.10 -0.85 -1.30
CA SER A 158 21.38 -0.35 -2.66
C SER A 158 20.48 -0.93 -3.75
N GLU A 159 19.70 -1.95 -3.44
CA GLU A 159 18.96 -2.75 -4.40
C GLU A 159 17.51 -2.28 -4.54
N LEU A 160 17.03 -2.15 -5.76
CA LEU A 160 15.66 -1.74 -6.10
C LEU A 160 14.81 -2.99 -6.37
N TYR A 161 13.63 -3.08 -5.75
CA TYR A 161 12.71 -4.22 -5.83
C TYR A 161 11.35 -3.87 -6.44
N ALA A 162 11.08 -2.61 -6.66
CA ALA A 162 9.81 -2.18 -7.24
C ALA A 162 10.01 -0.98 -8.18
N TYR A 163 9.10 -0.85 -9.12
CA TYR A 163 9.07 0.24 -10.10
C TYR A 163 8.19 1.38 -9.56
N PRO A 164 8.68 2.64 -9.49
CA PRO A 164 7.86 3.80 -9.18
C PRO A 164 6.70 3.95 -10.17
N MET A 165 5.50 4.10 -9.67
CA MET A 165 4.29 4.23 -10.47
C MET A 165 3.62 5.59 -10.30
N THR A 166 3.44 6.03 -9.05
CA THR A 166 2.89 7.35 -8.71
C THR A 166 3.67 8.00 -7.58
N ALA A 167 3.46 9.31 -7.37
CA ALA A 167 3.94 10.09 -6.24
C ALA A 167 2.80 10.83 -5.54
N ASP A 168 1.60 10.26 -5.52
CA ASP A 168 0.37 10.95 -5.15
C ASP A 168 -0.45 10.25 -4.07
N ASN A 169 0.12 9.30 -3.35
CA ASN A 169 -0.59 8.60 -2.28
C ASN A 169 -0.66 9.48 -1.03
N GLY A 170 -1.53 10.47 -1.07
CA GLY A 170 -1.83 11.41 -0.01
C GLY A 170 -3.26 11.92 -0.17
N TYR A 171 -3.74 12.72 0.77
CA TYR A 171 -5.09 13.24 0.77
C TYR A 171 -5.11 14.74 1.09
N PHE A 172 -6.16 15.39 0.63
CA PHE A 172 -6.39 16.82 0.75
C PHE A 172 -7.90 17.11 0.74
N LEU A 173 -8.30 18.36 0.70
CA LEU A 173 -9.69 18.81 0.79
C LEU A 173 -10.30 19.02 -0.59
N TYR A 174 -11.41 18.35 -0.89
CA TYR A 174 -12.35 18.75 -1.93
C TYR A 174 -13.56 19.44 -1.32
N TYR A 175 -14.08 20.49 -1.97
CA TYR A 175 -15.26 21.20 -1.49
C TYR A 175 -16.13 21.75 -2.62
N ASP A 176 -17.42 21.93 -2.32
CA ASP A 176 -18.39 22.55 -3.23
C ASP A 176 -18.35 24.08 -3.04
N LYS A 177 -17.79 24.81 -4.00
CA LYS A 177 -17.68 26.27 -4.02
C LYS A 177 -19.04 26.99 -3.96
N SER A 178 -20.13 26.31 -4.30
CA SER A 178 -21.49 26.86 -4.17
C SER A 178 -21.96 26.91 -2.71
N VAL A 179 -21.27 26.20 -1.81
CA VAL A 179 -21.60 26.07 -0.38
C VAL A 179 -20.50 26.67 0.50
N ILE A 180 -19.25 26.34 0.21
CA ILE A 180 -18.08 26.70 1.00
C ILE A 180 -17.36 27.88 0.35
N PRO A 181 -17.21 29.04 1.05
CA PRO A 181 -16.41 30.15 0.55
C PRO A 181 -14.91 29.81 0.51
N ASP A 182 -14.21 30.21 -0.56
CA ASP A 182 -12.75 30.01 -0.69
C ASP A 182 -11.96 30.67 0.48
N ALA A 183 -12.53 31.66 1.16
CA ALA A 183 -11.90 32.36 2.28
C ALA A 183 -11.90 31.56 3.60
N ASP A 184 -12.71 30.50 3.69
CA ASP A 184 -12.94 29.73 4.92
C ASP A 184 -12.19 28.38 4.90
N VAL A 185 -11.60 28.00 3.76
CA VAL A 185 -10.96 26.68 3.56
C VAL A 185 -9.78 26.38 4.48
N ASP A 186 -9.13 27.42 5.02
CA ASP A 186 -7.96 27.26 5.90
C ASP A 186 -8.34 27.02 7.38
N SER A 187 -9.64 27.09 7.74
CA SER A 187 -10.12 26.97 9.13
C SER A 187 -11.12 25.83 9.29
N LEU A 188 -10.76 24.81 10.08
CA LEU A 188 -11.64 23.69 10.40
C LEU A 188 -12.97 24.17 11.03
N GLU A 189 -12.90 25.14 11.94
CA GLU A 189 -14.07 25.68 12.61
C GLU A 189 -15.01 26.45 11.67
N ALA A 190 -14.44 27.18 10.68
CA ALA A 190 -15.24 27.84 9.66
C ALA A 190 -15.92 26.81 8.74
N LEU A 191 -15.18 25.82 8.29
CA LEU A 191 -15.71 24.74 7.45
C LEU A 191 -16.82 23.93 8.12
N ILE A 192 -16.65 23.60 9.43
CA ILE A 192 -17.71 22.93 10.21
C ILE A 192 -18.96 23.80 10.26
N LYS A 193 -18.79 25.08 10.55
CA LYS A 193 -19.89 26.01 10.62
C LYS A 193 -20.62 26.17 9.29
N ASP A 194 -19.90 26.27 8.18
CA ASP A 194 -20.50 26.40 6.85
C ASP A 194 -21.31 25.15 6.49
N CYS A 195 -20.80 23.98 6.83
CA CYS A 195 -21.51 22.71 6.65
C CYS A 195 -22.80 22.68 7.49
N GLU A 196 -22.75 23.10 8.76
CA GLU A 196 -23.90 23.16 9.67
C GLU A 196 -24.94 24.15 9.17
N ASP A 197 -24.53 25.37 8.79
CA ASP A 197 -25.41 26.40 8.28
C ASP A 197 -26.11 25.99 6.97
N ALA A 198 -25.42 25.24 6.13
CA ALA A 198 -25.97 24.73 4.88
C ALA A 198 -26.75 23.41 5.03
N GLY A 199 -26.68 22.74 6.18
CA GLY A 199 -27.24 21.40 6.39
C GLY A 199 -26.59 20.35 5.46
N LYS A 200 -25.27 20.46 5.23
CA LYS A 200 -24.46 19.60 4.37
C LYS A 200 -23.38 18.89 5.17
N TYR A 201 -22.93 17.73 4.70
CA TYR A 201 -21.94 16.96 5.43
C TYR A 201 -20.51 17.44 5.16
N PHE A 202 -19.70 17.40 6.23
CA PHE A 202 -18.24 17.35 6.16
C PHE A 202 -17.82 15.88 6.26
N SER A 203 -17.35 15.32 5.16
CA SER A 203 -16.98 13.91 5.05
C SER A 203 -15.48 13.73 5.24
N MET A 204 -15.09 13.10 6.33
CA MET A 204 -13.73 12.67 6.63
C MET A 204 -13.79 11.42 7.50
N GLU A 205 -13.10 10.36 7.10
CA GLU A 205 -13.18 9.05 7.74
C GLU A 205 -12.34 9.00 9.01
N LEU A 206 -12.91 9.43 10.14
CA LEU A 206 -12.19 9.61 11.41
C LEU A 206 -12.42 8.46 12.42
N ASP A 207 -13.53 7.76 12.36
CA ASP A 207 -13.89 6.70 13.33
C ASP A 207 -13.68 5.28 12.75
N THR A 208 -13.23 5.17 11.51
CA THR A 208 -12.97 3.90 10.83
C THR A 208 -11.59 3.83 10.16
N SER A 209 -10.83 4.94 10.09
CA SER A 209 -9.54 5.00 9.41
C SER A 209 -8.45 5.70 10.21
N ALA A 210 -7.45 4.95 10.62
CA ALA A 210 -6.23 5.48 11.24
C ALA A 210 -5.46 6.41 10.31
N TRP A 211 -5.54 6.19 8.99
CA TRP A 211 -4.82 6.97 7.99
C TRP A 211 -5.28 8.44 7.96
N TYR A 212 -6.59 8.67 7.99
CA TYR A 212 -7.14 10.02 8.01
C TYR A 212 -7.05 10.68 9.40
N LEU A 213 -7.35 9.95 10.49
CA LEU A 213 -7.31 10.55 11.83
C LEU A 213 -5.91 10.99 12.26
N ALA A 214 -4.85 10.34 11.73
CA ALA A 214 -3.45 10.69 12.01
C ALA A 214 -3.13 12.15 11.64
N SER A 215 -3.89 12.77 10.73
CA SER A 215 -3.71 14.16 10.31
C SER A 215 -3.76 15.15 11.47
N PHE A 216 -4.60 14.91 12.47
CA PHE A 216 -4.68 15.73 13.68
C PHE A 216 -3.45 15.56 14.57
N PHE A 217 -2.95 14.33 14.71
CA PHE A 217 -1.78 14.02 15.53
C PHE A 217 -0.50 14.59 14.90
N PHE A 218 -0.34 14.49 13.60
CA PHE A 218 0.80 15.09 12.90
C PHE A 218 0.80 16.61 12.96
N ALA A 219 -0.37 17.26 12.99
CA ALA A 219 -0.50 18.71 13.17
C ALA A 219 0.16 19.22 14.47
N THR A 220 0.11 18.44 15.53
CA THR A 220 0.69 18.78 16.83
C THR A 220 2.13 18.30 16.99
N GLY A 221 2.69 17.65 15.95
CA GLY A 221 4.04 17.08 15.95
C GLY A 221 4.13 15.77 16.74
N CYS A 222 3.04 15.02 16.87
CA CYS A 222 3.09 13.63 17.30
C CYS A 222 3.79 12.76 16.24
N ILE A 223 4.41 11.68 16.69
CA ILE A 223 5.12 10.72 15.88
C ILE A 223 4.58 9.30 16.11
N SER A 224 4.75 8.44 15.09
CA SER A 224 4.57 6.99 15.19
C SER A 224 5.62 6.34 14.31
N GLU A 225 6.78 6.02 14.87
CA GLU A 225 7.97 5.53 14.19
C GLU A 225 8.21 4.06 14.56
N TRP A 226 8.22 3.20 13.57
CA TRP A 226 8.32 1.75 13.73
C TRP A 226 9.77 1.30 13.68
N VAL A 227 10.15 0.41 14.59
CA VAL A 227 11.49 -0.15 14.68
C VAL A 227 11.45 -1.61 14.23
N THR A 228 12.29 -1.93 13.23
CA THR A 228 12.47 -3.31 12.76
C THR A 228 13.86 -3.82 13.13
N ASP A 229 13.99 -5.14 13.26
CA ASP A 229 15.28 -5.81 13.35
C ASP A 229 15.94 -6.00 11.97
N ASP A 230 17.09 -6.68 11.94
CA ASP A 230 17.85 -6.95 10.70
C ASP A 230 17.11 -7.88 9.73
N ASP A 231 16.12 -8.63 10.20
CA ASP A 231 15.28 -9.52 9.39
C ASP A 231 13.99 -8.80 8.91
N GLY A 232 13.78 -7.54 9.33
CA GLY A 232 12.64 -6.71 8.98
C GLY A 232 11.40 -6.90 9.86
N GLU A 233 11.51 -7.72 10.93
CA GLU A 233 10.42 -7.91 11.90
C GLU A 233 10.26 -6.66 12.77
N PHE A 234 9.01 -6.24 12.98
CA PHE A 234 8.71 -5.13 13.89
C PHE A 234 8.96 -5.56 15.35
N ILE A 235 9.86 -4.84 16.03
CA ILE A 235 10.28 -5.15 17.40
C ILE A 235 9.91 -4.09 18.43
N ASP A 236 9.62 -2.85 17.99
CA ASP A 236 9.23 -1.73 18.85
C ASP A 236 8.55 -0.64 18.02
N VAL A 237 7.94 0.33 18.70
CA VAL A 237 7.39 1.55 18.12
C VAL A 237 7.63 2.74 19.05
N ASN A 238 8.12 3.84 18.50
CA ASN A 238 8.21 5.12 19.17
C ASN A 238 6.99 5.95 18.77
N ASP A 239 5.92 5.83 19.57
CA ASP A 239 4.64 6.48 19.35
C ASP A 239 4.31 7.38 20.55
N ASP A 240 3.87 8.61 20.30
CA ASP A 240 3.53 9.57 21.34
C ASP A 240 2.08 10.13 21.21
N PHE A 241 1.19 9.41 20.54
CA PHE A 241 -0.20 9.80 20.37
C PHE A 241 -0.96 9.95 21.71
N ASN A 242 -0.51 9.30 22.81
CA ASN A 242 -1.09 9.50 24.14
C ASN A 242 -0.46 10.63 24.95
N SER A 243 0.46 11.41 24.36
CA SER A 243 1.13 12.52 25.01
C SER A 243 0.22 13.77 25.16
N ALA A 244 0.76 14.81 25.81
CA ALA A 244 0.08 16.12 25.85
C ALA A 244 -0.17 16.72 24.46
N LYS A 245 0.68 16.43 23.45
CA LYS A 245 0.47 16.81 22.05
C LYS A 245 -0.71 16.04 21.47
N GLY A 246 -0.78 14.74 21.74
CA GLY A 246 -1.89 13.89 21.31
C GLY A 246 -3.22 14.29 21.92
N LEU A 247 -3.25 14.73 23.18
CA LEU A 247 -4.47 15.29 23.78
C LEU A 247 -4.95 16.55 23.04
N ILE A 248 -4.03 17.43 22.63
CA ILE A 248 -4.37 18.62 21.81
C ILE A 248 -4.93 18.17 20.45
N ALA A 249 -4.29 17.20 19.79
CA ALA A 249 -4.74 16.63 18.52
C ALA A 249 -6.16 16.05 18.62
N ALA A 250 -6.41 15.23 19.63
CA ALA A 250 -7.71 14.61 19.87
C ALA A 250 -8.80 15.64 20.21
N LYS A 251 -8.48 16.73 20.93
CA LYS A 251 -9.41 17.86 21.15
C LYS A 251 -9.75 18.60 19.85
N GLY A 252 -8.78 18.76 18.95
CA GLY A 252 -9.01 19.29 17.60
C GLY A 252 -9.92 18.40 16.78
N MET A 253 -9.63 17.10 16.74
CA MET A 253 -10.42 16.10 16.04
C MET A 253 -11.86 16.02 16.57
N LYS A 254 -12.04 16.10 17.89
CA LYS A 254 -13.35 16.07 18.54
C LYS A 254 -14.27 17.17 18.06
N LYS A 255 -13.79 18.35 17.67
CA LYS A 255 -14.62 19.42 17.11
C LYS A 255 -15.39 18.98 15.88
N LEU A 256 -14.74 18.24 14.98
CA LEU A 256 -15.39 17.68 13.80
C LEU A 256 -16.28 16.49 14.17
N LEU A 257 -15.80 15.59 15.02
CA LEU A 257 -16.58 14.42 15.48
C LEU A 257 -17.87 14.78 16.22
N ASP A 258 -17.90 15.91 16.93
CA ASP A 258 -19.09 16.38 17.65
C ASP A 258 -20.09 17.11 16.74
N SER A 259 -19.70 17.51 15.53
CA SER A 259 -20.62 18.15 14.60
C SER A 259 -21.69 17.17 14.11
N PRO A 260 -22.98 17.55 14.13
CA PRO A 260 -24.05 16.72 13.58
C PRO A 260 -23.92 16.55 12.06
N MET A 261 -23.07 17.35 11.41
CA MET A 261 -22.80 17.27 9.97
C MET A 261 -21.53 16.47 9.66
N HIS A 262 -20.82 15.90 10.64
CA HIS A 262 -19.72 15.00 10.38
C HIS A 262 -20.24 13.67 9.79
N LEU A 263 -19.62 13.24 8.69
CA LEU A 263 -19.83 11.93 8.09
C LEU A 263 -18.48 11.20 8.02
N SER A 264 -18.38 10.05 8.66
CA SER A 264 -17.18 9.22 8.58
C SER A 264 -17.17 8.43 7.28
N ALA A 265 -16.67 9.05 6.23
CA ALA A 265 -16.47 8.47 4.90
C ALA A 265 -15.45 9.33 4.14
N SER A 266 -14.82 8.72 3.14
CA SER A 266 -13.83 9.36 2.26
C SER A 266 -14.14 9.16 0.78
N ASP A 267 -15.35 8.69 0.44
CA ASP A 267 -15.80 8.45 -0.92
C ASP A 267 -16.21 9.77 -1.61
N GLY A 268 -15.62 10.05 -2.77
CA GLY A 268 -15.98 11.20 -3.60
C GLY A 268 -17.45 11.26 -4.01
N ALA A 269 -18.15 10.13 -4.07
CA ALA A 269 -19.60 10.07 -4.28
C ALA A 269 -20.42 10.70 -3.14
N GLY A 270 -19.80 11.00 -1.99
CA GLY A 270 -20.40 11.73 -0.88
C GLY A 270 -21.04 13.06 -1.29
N PHE A 271 -20.50 13.76 -2.32
CA PHE A 271 -21.09 14.99 -2.85
C PHE A 271 -22.50 14.77 -3.42
N ALA A 272 -22.75 13.67 -4.11
CA ALA A 272 -24.08 13.30 -4.58
C ALA A 272 -25.04 12.96 -3.42
N SER A 273 -24.50 12.56 -2.26
CA SER A 273 -25.23 12.20 -1.04
C SER A 273 -25.38 13.33 -0.05
N GLY A 274 -24.99 14.56 -0.42
CA GLY A 274 -25.18 15.75 0.38
C GLY A 274 -23.96 16.26 1.15
N ALA A 275 -22.75 15.79 0.87
CA ALA A 275 -21.54 16.42 1.36
C ALA A 275 -21.31 17.78 0.70
N ALA A 276 -20.74 18.73 1.44
CA ALA A 276 -20.14 19.94 0.89
C ALA A 276 -18.62 19.88 0.92
N ILE A 277 -18.07 18.96 1.73
CA ILE A 277 -16.63 18.71 1.87
C ILE A 277 -16.38 17.21 1.89
N VAL A 278 -15.34 16.77 1.20
CA VAL A 278 -14.80 15.39 1.27
C VAL A 278 -13.28 15.47 1.36
N VAL A 279 -12.70 14.85 2.39
CA VAL A 279 -11.25 14.63 2.49
C VAL A 279 -10.91 13.29 1.83
N THR A 280 -10.18 13.34 0.72
CA THR A 280 -9.76 12.16 -0.06
C THR A 280 -8.58 12.54 -0.97
N GLY A 281 -8.11 11.60 -1.79
CA GLY A 281 -6.95 11.81 -2.66
C GLY A 281 -7.32 12.02 -4.14
N THR A 282 -6.28 11.99 -4.98
CA THR A 282 -6.38 12.19 -6.44
C THR A 282 -7.27 11.15 -7.12
N TRP A 283 -7.34 9.94 -6.59
CA TRP A 283 -8.18 8.82 -7.09
C TRP A 283 -9.68 9.14 -7.12
N ALA A 284 -10.17 10.09 -6.33
CA ALA A 284 -11.58 10.50 -6.32
C ALA A 284 -11.91 11.59 -7.36
N TYR A 285 -10.91 12.14 -8.05
CA TYR A 285 -11.07 13.28 -8.95
C TYR A 285 -12.14 13.08 -10.00
N ALA A 286 -12.13 11.92 -10.69
CA ALA A 286 -13.07 11.66 -11.78
C ALA A 286 -14.54 11.73 -11.29
N THR A 287 -14.84 11.07 -10.18
CA THR A 287 -16.17 11.09 -9.57
C THR A 287 -16.57 12.48 -9.09
N ILE A 288 -15.66 13.18 -8.41
CA ILE A 288 -15.97 14.52 -7.84
C ILE A 288 -16.14 15.55 -8.94
N SER A 289 -15.28 15.54 -9.96
CA SER A 289 -15.36 16.46 -11.08
C SER A 289 -16.64 16.28 -11.92
N GLU A 290 -17.12 15.04 -12.06
CA GLU A 290 -18.41 14.77 -12.71
C GLU A 290 -19.58 15.33 -11.90
N ILE A 291 -19.55 15.23 -10.56
CA ILE A 291 -20.64 15.68 -9.68
C ILE A 291 -20.64 17.22 -9.55
N LEU A 292 -19.51 17.82 -9.27
CA LEU A 292 -19.40 19.25 -8.94
C LEU A 292 -19.14 20.15 -10.16
N GLY A 293 -18.51 19.65 -11.21
CA GLY A 293 -18.14 20.44 -12.39
C GLY A 293 -17.35 21.70 -12.03
N GLU A 294 -17.82 22.86 -12.45
CA GLU A 294 -17.20 24.16 -12.20
C GLU A 294 -17.21 24.57 -10.70
N ASN A 295 -18.05 23.94 -9.88
CA ASN A 295 -18.11 24.19 -8.45
C ASN A 295 -17.07 23.39 -7.66
N MET A 296 -16.31 22.52 -8.29
CA MET A 296 -15.26 21.80 -7.60
C MET A 296 -14.17 22.75 -7.10
N GLY A 297 -13.96 22.76 -5.79
CA GLY A 297 -12.83 23.38 -5.12
C GLY A 297 -11.89 22.32 -4.56
N VAL A 298 -10.61 22.67 -4.47
CA VAL A 298 -9.57 21.86 -3.83
C VAL A 298 -8.66 22.76 -3.00
N ALA A 299 -8.20 22.26 -1.84
CA ALA A 299 -7.27 22.93 -0.95
C ALA A 299 -6.45 21.89 -0.17
N ASP A 300 -5.34 22.28 0.42
CA ASP A 300 -4.71 21.52 1.50
C ASP A 300 -5.67 21.44 2.72
N LEU A 301 -5.33 20.62 3.70
CA LEU A 301 -6.15 20.44 4.89
C LEU A 301 -6.16 21.71 5.75
N PRO A 302 -7.27 22.01 6.45
CA PRO A 302 -7.38 23.20 7.27
C PRO A 302 -6.52 23.12 8.53
N SER A 303 -6.39 24.27 9.20
CA SER A 303 -5.91 24.34 10.58
C SER A 303 -7.08 24.28 11.56
N PHE A 304 -6.84 23.71 12.75
CA PHE A 304 -7.75 23.76 13.89
C PHE A 304 -7.13 24.54 15.06
N GLU A 305 -7.97 25.13 15.91
CA GLU A 305 -7.51 25.88 17.07
C GLU A 305 -7.76 25.10 18.37
N VAL A 306 -6.76 25.02 19.25
CA VAL A 306 -6.92 24.55 20.62
C VAL A 306 -6.20 25.52 21.56
N ASP A 307 -6.87 26.00 22.58
CA ASP A 307 -6.35 26.92 23.59
C ASP A 307 -5.69 28.20 23.01
N GLY A 308 -6.24 28.70 21.87
CA GLY A 308 -5.76 29.88 21.16
C GLY A 308 -4.50 29.65 20.29
N THR A 309 -4.12 28.43 20.08
CA THR A 309 -3.04 28.04 19.17
C THR A 309 -3.62 27.30 17.96
N SER A 310 -3.19 27.72 16.77
CA SER A 310 -3.59 27.10 15.50
C SER A 310 -2.61 25.99 15.12
N TYR A 311 -3.14 24.86 14.64
CA TYR A 311 -2.40 23.68 14.22
C TYR A 311 -2.87 23.29 12.82
N HIS A 312 -1.99 23.37 11.82
CA HIS A 312 -2.31 22.92 10.46
C HIS A 312 -2.32 21.39 10.41
N MET A 313 -3.39 20.81 9.88
CA MET A 313 -3.53 19.36 9.79
C MET A 313 -2.46 18.77 8.88
N GLY A 314 -1.79 17.72 9.37
CA GLY A 314 -0.81 16.97 8.58
C GLY A 314 -1.45 15.90 7.71
N SER A 315 -0.64 15.07 7.11
CA SER A 315 -1.09 13.86 6.40
C SER A 315 0.03 12.83 6.32
N TYR A 316 -0.28 11.62 5.92
CA TYR A 316 0.72 10.79 5.27
C TYR A 316 0.94 11.27 3.84
N SER A 317 2.18 11.10 3.35
CA SER A 317 2.50 11.17 1.92
C SER A 317 3.14 9.86 1.48
N GLY A 318 2.89 9.46 0.26
CA GLY A 318 3.38 8.20 -0.21
C GLY A 318 3.30 8.04 -1.72
N CYS A 319 3.51 6.81 -2.15
CA CYS A 319 3.53 6.44 -3.55
C CYS A 319 2.89 5.06 -3.74
N LYS A 320 2.53 4.79 -5.00
CA LYS A 320 2.20 3.45 -5.46
C LYS A 320 3.40 2.90 -6.23
N LEU A 321 3.67 1.64 -6.01
CA LEU A 321 4.79 0.91 -6.59
C LEU A 321 4.26 -0.29 -7.38
N MET A 322 4.99 -0.72 -8.41
CA MET A 322 4.70 -1.93 -9.15
C MET A 322 5.79 -2.97 -8.88
N GLY A 323 5.39 -4.13 -8.36
CA GLY A 323 6.24 -5.27 -8.05
C GLY A 323 6.17 -6.36 -9.11
N VAL A 324 7.24 -7.14 -9.21
CA VAL A 324 7.30 -8.36 -10.02
C VAL A 324 7.54 -9.54 -9.08
N LYS A 325 6.68 -10.56 -9.15
CA LYS A 325 6.83 -11.80 -8.39
C LYS A 325 8.09 -12.55 -8.85
N PRO A 326 8.94 -13.07 -7.94
CA PRO A 326 10.10 -13.90 -8.31
C PRO A 326 9.72 -15.07 -9.19
N GLN A 327 10.53 -15.35 -10.20
CA GLN A 327 10.35 -16.45 -11.15
C GLN A 327 11.54 -17.39 -11.12
N THR A 328 11.28 -18.69 -11.25
CA THR A 328 12.34 -19.71 -11.41
C THR A 328 12.90 -19.72 -12.83
N ASP A 329 12.11 -19.33 -13.83
CA ASP A 329 12.54 -19.20 -15.23
C ASP A 329 13.11 -17.80 -15.47
N ALA A 330 14.39 -17.72 -15.82
CA ALA A 330 15.10 -16.47 -16.05
C ALA A 330 14.57 -15.68 -17.26
N VAL A 331 14.08 -16.37 -18.31
CA VAL A 331 13.50 -15.72 -19.49
C VAL A 331 12.17 -15.10 -19.13
N ARG A 332 11.29 -15.83 -18.41
CA ARG A 332 10.03 -15.29 -17.91
C ARG A 332 10.27 -14.11 -16.98
N SER A 333 11.23 -14.22 -16.05
CA SER A 333 11.61 -13.11 -15.16
C SER A 333 11.99 -11.85 -15.95
N ALA A 334 12.84 -11.99 -16.98
CA ALA A 334 13.26 -10.87 -17.82
C ALA A 334 12.09 -10.24 -18.59
N VAL A 335 11.14 -11.06 -19.08
CA VAL A 335 9.93 -10.59 -19.77
C VAL A 335 9.04 -9.80 -18.83
N LEU A 336 8.78 -10.30 -17.61
CA LEU A 336 7.95 -9.61 -16.62
C LEU A 336 8.55 -8.28 -16.19
N HIS A 337 9.86 -8.23 -15.94
CA HIS A 337 10.55 -6.98 -15.63
C HIS A 337 10.51 -5.98 -16.79
N LYS A 338 10.60 -6.46 -18.02
CA LYS A 338 10.49 -5.60 -19.21
C LYS A 338 9.09 -5.01 -19.36
N LEU A 339 8.06 -5.82 -19.10
CA LEU A 339 6.67 -5.35 -19.10
C LEU A 339 6.43 -4.35 -17.94
N ALA A 340 6.86 -4.66 -16.72
CA ALA A 340 6.71 -3.75 -15.58
C ALA A 340 7.42 -2.41 -15.80
N GLN A 341 8.63 -2.42 -16.38
CA GLN A 341 9.35 -1.20 -16.74
C GLN A 341 8.59 -0.38 -17.80
N PHE A 342 7.99 -1.03 -18.81
CA PHE A 342 7.16 -0.35 -19.81
C PHE A 342 5.89 0.24 -19.17
N LEU A 343 5.20 -0.55 -18.35
CA LEU A 343 3.97 -0.11 -17.68
C LEU A 343 4.20 1.06 -16.70
N THR A 344 5.45 1.35 -16.33
CA THR A 344 5.81 2.41 -15.38
C THR A 344 6.74 3.47 -16.00
N ASP A 345 6.90 3.49 -17.32
CA ASP A 345 7.67 4.52 -18.01
C ASP A 345 6.94 5.88 -18.01
N GLU A 346 7.61 6.91 -18.53
CA GLU A 346 7.11 8.30 -18.62
C GLU A 346 5.75 8.37 -19.31
N ASP A 347 5.62 7.74 -20.49
CA ASP A 347 4.40 7.80 -21.30
C ASP A 347 3.23 7.12 -20.58
N ARG A 348 3.48 5.96 -19.96
CA ARG A 348 2.41 5.21 -19.24
C ARG A 348 2.00 5.92 -17.96
N GLN A 349 2.91 6.59 -17.28
CA GLN A 349 2.55 7.43 -16.12
C GLN A 349 1.73 8.65 -16.55
N MET A 350 2.06 9.30 -17.68
CA MET A 350 1.25 10.39 -18.23
C MET A 350 -0.14 9.92 -18.67
N GLU A 351 -0.26 8.76 -19.31
CA GLU A 351 -1.58 8.19 -19.64
C GLU A 351 -2.44 7.94 -18.39
N ARG A 352 -1.83 7.50 -17.26
CA ARG A 352 -2.56 7.36 -15.99
C ARG A 352 -2.95 8.71 -15.40
N PHE A 353 -2.09 9.71 -15.49
CA PHE A 353 -2.46 11.05 -15.08
C PHE A 353 -3.65 11.58 -15.91
N GLU A 354 -3.60 11.48 -17.23
CA GLU A 354 -4.65 11.98 -18.12
C GLU A 354 -5.99 11.24 -17.94
N ALA A 355 -5.96 9.93 -17.70
CA ALA A 355 -7.17 9.11 -17.60
C ALA A 355 -7.73 9.01 -16.19
N LEU A 356 -6.88 8.99 -15.15
CA LEU A 356 -7.23 8.66 -13.78
C LEU A 356 -6.83 9.76 -12.78
N ASN A 357 -6.14 10.80 -13.25
CA ASN A 357 -5.54 11.85 -12.43
C ASN A 357 -4.52 11.34 -11.40
N TRP A 358 -3.84 10.23 -11.70
CA TRP A 358 -2.79 9.70 -10.84
C TRP A 358 -1.51 10.52 -11.01
N GLY A 359 -1.00 11.11 -9.93
CA GLY A 359 0.20 11.95 -9.95
C GLY A 359 1.46 11.15 -10.28
N PRO A 360 2.18 11.48 -11.36
CA PRO A 360 3.31 10.68 -11.81
C PRO A 360 4.52 10.77 -10.87
N ALA A 361 5.26 9.66 -10.76
CA ALA A 361 6.57 9.61 -10.10
C ALA A 361 7.71 10.05 -11.04
N ASN A 362 7.52 9.97 -12.37
CA ASN A 362 8.51 10.32 -13.36
C ASN A 362 8.79 11.83 -13.36
N LEU A 363 10.07 12.23 -13.27
CA LEU A 363 10.48 13.64 -13.18
C LEU A 363 10.11 14.47 -14.40
N ASN A 364 10.15 13.92 -15.61
CA ASN A 364 9.73 14.63 -16.82
C ASN A 364 8.22 14.84 -16.82
N ALA A 365 7.46 13.79 -16.47
CA ALA A 365 6.01 13.86 -16.36
C ALA A 365 5.57 14.90 -15.30
N GLN A 366 6.18 14.91 -14.11
CA GLN A 366 5.94 15.93 -13.07
C GLN A 366 6.24 17.34 -13.58
N ASN A 367 7.23 17.49 -14.48
CA ASN A 367 7.61 18.76 -15.04
C ASN A 367 6.79 19.20 -16.26
N SER A 368 5.84 18.39 -16.74
CA SER A 368 4.92 18.79 -17.82
C SER A 368 4.01 19.93 -17.39
N ASP A 369 3.56 20.75 -18.35
CA ASP A 369 2.63 21.84 -18.06
C ASP A 369 1.28 21.29 -17.55
N ALA A 370 0.84 20.13 -18.05
CA ALA A 370 -0.41 19.51 -17.65
C ALA A 370 -0.41 19.14 -16.15
N VAL A 371 0.64 18.50 -15.66
CA VAL A 371 0.78 18.12 -14.25
C VAL A 371 0.96 19.34 -13.35
N LYS A 372 1.80 20.29 -13.76
CA LYS A 372 2.07 21.51 -12.96
C LYS A 372 0.87 22.44 -12.78
N THR A 373 -0.09 22.38 -13.69
CA THR A 373 -1.28 23.23 -13.67
C THR A 373 -2.52 22.50 -13.17
N ASP A 374 -2.39 21.21 -12.84
CA ASP A 374 -3.49 20.46 -12.29
C ASP A 374 -3.82 20.94 -10.85
N PRO A 375 -5.07 21.33 -10.57
CA PRO A 375 -5.42 21.90 -9.27
C PRO A 375 -5.35 20.88 -8.13
N THR A 376 -5.64 19.60 -8.39
CA THR A 376 -5.64 18.55 -7.37
C THR A 376 -4.21 18.18 -6.95
N LEU A 377 -3.31 18.05 -7.92
CA LEU A 377 -1.88 17.86 -7.63
C LEU A 377 -1.27 19.11 -6.99
N GLY A 378 -1.78 20.30 -7.33
CA GLY A 378 -1.43 21.56 -6.64
C GLY A 378 -1.80 21.54 -5.17
N ALA A 379 -3.03 21.15 -4.83
CA ALA A 379 -3.49 21.00 -3.43
C ALA A 379 -2.70 19.91 -2.69
N LEU A 380 -2.47 18.76 -3.30
CA LEU A 380 -1.63 17.70 -2.73
C LEU A 380 -0.20 18.17 -2.47
N PHE A 381 0.39 18.95 -3.39
CA PHE A 381 1.74 19.51 -3.22
C PHE A 381 1.80 20.50 -2.03
N GLN A 382 0.76 21.32 -1.83
CA GLN A 382 0.66 22.19 -0.65
C GLN A 382 0.55 21.33 0.61
N GLN A 383 -0.32 20.33 0.63
CA GLN A 383 -0.49 19.41 1.75
C GLN A 383 0.79 18.65 2.09
N ASN A 384 1.57 18.27 1.11
CA ASN A 384 2.83 17.54 1.30
C ASN A 384 3.90 18.32 2.07
N GLN A 385 3.76 19.65 2.21
CA GLN A 385 4.62 20.45 3.09
C GLN A 385 4.38 20.15 4.57
N TYR A 386 3.23 19.59 4.91
CA TYR A 386 2.82 19.19 6.26
C TYR A 386 2.73 17.67 6.41
N ALA A 387 3.12 16.93 5.37
CA ALA A 387 3.00 15.49 5.37
C ALA A 387 4.24 14.79 5.96
N ILE A 388 4.00 13.61 6.49
CA ILE A 388 5.04 12.67 6.91
C ILE A 388 5.09 11.55 5.86
N PRO A 389 6.28 11.24 5.29
CA PRO A 389 6.42 10.08 4.42
C PRO A 389 5.94 8.83 5.14
N GLN A 390 5.00 8.11 4.54
CA GLN A 390 4.43 6.91 5.17
C GLN A 390 5.51 5.84 5.32
N PRO A 391 5.88 5.45 6.56
CA PRO A 391 6.87 4.40 6.79
C PRO A 391 6.28 3.02 6.55
N ALA A 392 7.11 1.98 6.67
CA ALA A 392 6.59 0.64 6.93
C ALA A 392 5.87 0.64 8.29
N ILE A 393 4.67 0.11 8.33
CA ILE A 393 3.78 0.13 9.50
C ILE A 393 3.34 -1.30 9.79
N HIS A 394 3.36 -1.71 11.06
CA HIS A 394 2.82 -3.01 11.47
C HIS A 394 1.33 -3.08 11.16
N GLY A 395 0.88 -4.14 10.47
CA GLY A 395 -0.50 -4.25 9.95
C GLY A 395 -1.59 -4.08 11.01
N SER A 396 -1.33 -4.52 12.24
CA SER A 396 -2.29 -4.36 13.35
C SER A 396 -2.49 -2.92 13.81
N TRP A 397 -1.55 -2.00 13.52
CA TRP A 397 -1.67 -0.60 13.93
C TRP A 397 -2.94 0.06 13.37
N TRP A 398 -3.26 -0.23 12.13
CA TRP A 398 -4.44 0.36 11.46
C TRP A 398 -5.72 0.13 12.25
N ASN A 399 -5.89 -1.06 12.80
CA ASN A 399 -7.07 -1.42 13.60
C ASN A 399 -6.99 -0.92 15.04
N ILE A 400 -5.79 -0.85 15.61
CA ILE A 400 -5.58 -0.30 16.96
C ILE A 400 -5.82 1.21 16.96
N ALA A 401 -5.30 1.94 15.98
CA ALA A 401 -5.36 3.39 15.94
C ALA A 401 -6.73 3.92 15.49
N LYS A 402 -7.43 3.26 14.56
CA LYS A 402 -8.75 3.73 14.11
C LYS A 402 -9.77 3.88 15.24
N VAL A 403 -9.64 3.08 16.31
CA VAL A 403 -10.56 3.10 17.47
C VAL A 403 -10.46 4.42 18.24
N ILE A 404 -9.34 5.15 18.13
CA ILE A 404 -9.18 6.48 18.74
C ILE A 404 -10.34 7.41 18.33
N GLY A 405 -10.74 7.39 17.06
CA GLY A 405 -11.82 8.24 16.56
C GLY A 405 -13.15 7.98 17.27
N THR A 406 -13.53 6.72 17.41
CA THR A 406 -14.75 6.31 18.13
C THR A 406 -14.67 6.67 19.61
N ASP A 407 -13.57 6.31 20.29
CA ASP A 407 -13.40 6.52 21.72
C ASP A 407 -13.36 8.03 22.07
N VAL A 408 -12.70 8.85 21.23
CA VAL A 408 -12.68 10.33 21.39
C VAL A 408 -14.07 10.93 21.15
N LYS A 409 -14.84 10.43 20.20
CA LYS A 409 -16.22 10.87 19.96
C LYS A 409 -17.11 10.63 21.18
N GLU A 410 -16.97 9.51 21.86
CA GLU A 410 -17.74 9.16 23.05
C GLU A 410 -17.26 9.87 24.32
N ALA A 411 -16.04 10.39 24.34
CA ALA A 411 -15.49 11.10 25.50
C ALA A 411 -16.27 12.41 25.77
N THR A 412 -16.55 12.69 27.04
CA THR A 412 -17.33 13.87 27.45
C THR A 412 -16.47 15.02 28.00
N ASP A 413 -15.19 14.76 28.28
CA ASP A 413 -14.23 15.72 28.81
C ASP A 413 -12.78 15.32 28.47
N ASP A 414 -11.81 16.16 28.83
CA ASP A 414 -10.39 15.93 28.58
C ASP A 414 -9.87 14.64 29.26
N ALA A 415 -10.44 14.26 30.40
CA ALA A 415 -10.05 13.01 31.08
C ALA A 415 -10.52 11.77 30.30
N GLY A 416 -11.72 11.83 29.74
CA GLY A 416 -12.24 10.78 28.84
C GLY A 416 -11.41 10.67 27.55
N ILE A 417 -11.03 11.81 26.95
CA ILE A 417 -10.13 11.82 25.78
C ILE A 417 -8.78 11.18 26.15
N GLN A 418 -8.18 11.56 27.27
CA GLN A 418 -6.91 10.97 27.70
C GLN A 418 -7.03 9.46 27.95
N ALA A 419 -8.13 9.01 28.53
CA ALA A 419 -8.38 7.57 28.74
C ALA A 419 -8.46 6.78 27.40
N ALA A 420 -9.04 7.39 26.36
CA ALA A 420 -9.04 6.83 25.00
C ALA A 420 -7.62 6.66 24.45
N LEU A 421 -6.79 7.70 24.60
CA LEU A 421 -5.38 7.66 24.14
C LEU A 421 -4.53 6.67 24.97
N ASP A 422 -4.77 6.57 26.29
CA ASP A 422 -4.10 5.58 27.14
C ASP A 422 -4.49 4.15 26.76
N SER A 423 -5.76 3.92 26.39
CA SER A 423 -6.25 2.63 25.88
C SER A 423 -5.56 2.26 24.55
N TYR A 424 -5.43 3.21 23.64
CA TYR A 424 -4.69 3.05 22.40
C TYR A 424 -3.23 2.64 22.68
N GLU A 425 -2.51 3.39 23.52
CA GLU A 425 -1.10 3.10 23.86
C GLU A 425 -0.94 1.70 24.48
N ALA A 426 -1.86 1.31 25.37
CA ALA A 426 -1.83 -0.01 25.99
C ALA A 426 -1.98 -1.15 24.96
N LYS A 427 -2.89 -1.00 23.99
CA LYS A 427 -3.07 -1.96 22.88
C LYS A 427 -1.83 -1.99 21.97
N LEU A 428 -1.24 -0.84 21.68
CA LEU A 428 -0.04 -0.72 20.84
C LEU A 428 1.17 -1.42 21.51
N LYS A 429 1.41 -1.18 22.78
CA LYS A 429 2.48 -1.83 23.54
C LYS A 429 2.29 -3.35 23.67
N ALA A 430 1.05 -3.82 23.71
CA ALA A 430 0.75 -5.24 23.78
C ALA A 430 1.26 -6.02 22.56
N LEU A 431 1.40 -5.39 21.38
CA LEU A 431 1.95 -6.04 20.17
C LEU A 431 3.35 -6.62 20.39
N PHE A 432 4.17 -5.94 21.19
CA PHE A 432 5.57 -6.32 21.42
C PHE A 432 5.77 -7.15 22.71
N GLN A 433 4.76 -7.24 23.55
CA GLN A 433 4.81 -8.00 24.81
C GLN A 433 4.37 -9.45 24.67
N MET A 434 3.91 -9.86 23.49
CA MET A 434 3.47 -11.22 23.23
C MET A 434 4.63 -12.21 23.34
N SER A 435 4.39 -13.33 24.03
CA SER A 435 5.31 -14.46 24.06
C SER A 435 5.47 -15.09 22.67
N SER A 436 6.54 -15.87 22.47
CA SER A 436 6.74 -16.61 21.21
C SER A 436 5.57 -17.56 20.89
N ASP A 437 4.94 -18.11 21.92
CA ASP A 437 3.80 -19.02 21.75
C ASP A 437 2.55 -18.23 21.30
N GLU A 438 2.29 -17.06 21.87
CA GLU A 438 1.19 -16.17 21.45
C GLU A 438 1.39 -15.63 20.04
N LYS A 439 2.62 -15.23 19.65
CA LYS A 439 2.94 -14.80 18.28
C LYS A 439 2.71 -15.88 17.23
N ASN A 440 2.77 -17.15 17.61
CA ASN A 440 2.54 -18.29 16.72
C ASN A 440 1.14 -18.89 16.85
N ALA A 441 0.33 -18.45 17.81
CA ALA A 441 -1.04 -18.91 17.98
C ALA A 441 -1.97 -18.22 16.95
N PHE A 442 -2.97 -18.95 16.49
CA PHE A 442 -4.06 -18.37 15.71
C PHE A 442 -5.22 -17.96 16.62
N THR A 443 -5.91 -16.90 16.21
CA THR A 443 -7.10 -16.36 16.89
C THR A 443 -8.15 -16.01 15.85
N VAL A 444 -9.41 -15.90 16.26
CA VAL A 444 -10.51 -15.43 15.40
C VAL A 444 -10.88 -14.02 15.79
N ILE A 445 -11.08 -13.16 14.81
CA ILE A 445 -11.60 -11.81 14.98
C ILE A 445 -12.73 -11.56 14.00
N GLY A 446 -13.80 -10.89 14.42
CA GLY A 446 -14.94 -10.65 13.55
C GLY A 446 -16.17 -10.12 14.25
N ASP A 447 -17.26 -10.11 13.52
CA ASP A 447 -18.59 -9.75 14.02
C ASP A 447 -19.25 -10.98 14.66
N ILE A 448 -18.81 -11.33 15.86
CA ILE A 448 -19.22 -12.51 16.63
C ILE A 448 -19.67 -12.06 18.00
N ASN A 449 -20.82 -12.53 18.48
CA ASN A 449 -21.38 -12.21 19.80
C ASN A 449 -21.61 -10.70 20.06
N GLY A 450 -21.83 -9.92 18.99
CA GLY A 450 -22.01 -8.47 19.09
C GLY A 450 -20.70 -7.71 19.28
N ASP A 451 -19.56 -8.38 19.11
CA ASP A 451 -18.24 -7.78 19.14
C ASP A 451 -17.79 -7.48 17.70
N SER A 452 -17.90 -6.22 17.31
CA SER A 452 -17.56 -5.80 15.95
C SER A 452 -16.04 -5.62 15.79
N TRP A 453 -15.32 -6.72 15.59
CA TRP A 453 -13.88 -6.73 15.26
C TRP A 453 -12.95 -6.14 16.35
N ASN A 454 -13.35 -6.18 17.63
CA ASN A 454 -12.58 -5.55 18.70
C ASN A 454 -11.73 -6.53 19.52
N ASN A 455 -12.20 -7.76 19.70
CA ASN A 455 -11.53 -8.75 20.54
C ASN A 455 -11.30 -10.06 19.79
N ASP A 456 -10.13 -10.64 20.00
CA ASP A 456 -9.81 -11.96 19.46
C ASP A 456 -10.39 -13.07 20.33
N LEU A 457 -10.89 -14.10 19.68
CA LEU A 457 -11.27 -15.37 20.29
C LEU A 457 -10.08 -16.33 20.19
N ASP A 458 -9.70 -16.91 21.31
CA ASP A 458 -8.56 -17.82 21.37
C ASP A 458 -8.84 -19.15 20.65
N MET A 459 -7.82 -19.68 19.98
CA MET A 459 -7.83 -20.99 19.35
C MET A 459 -6.78 -21.91 19.97
N ILE A 460 -7.00 -23.21 19.89
CA ILE A 460 -6.04 -24.24 20.29
C ILE A 460 -5.74 -25.16 19.11
N LEU A 461 -4.50 -25.63 19.03
CA LEU A 461 -4.07 -26.55 17.98
C LEU A 461 -4.41 -28.00 18.38
N LEU A 462 -5.26 -28.65 17.58
CA LEU A 462 -5.67 -30.04 17.76
C LEU A 462 -5.41 -30.82 16.47
N GLU A 463 -4.47 -31.77 16.50
CA GLU A 463 -4.15 -32.67 15.37
C GLU A 463 -3.85 -31.95 14.03
N GLY A 464 -3.26 -30.73 14.09
CA GLY A 464 -2.91 -29.92 12.91
C GLY A 464 -3.94 -28.87 12.51
N VAL A 465 -5.09 -28.85 13.20
CA VAL A 465 -6.16 -27.86 12.98
C VAL A 465 -6.25 -26.93 14.19
N TRP A 466 -6.26 -25.64 13.95
CA TRP A 466 -6.60 -24.64 14.96
C TRP A 466 -8.12 -24.56 15.11
N LYS A 467 -8.61 -24.58 16.34
CA LYS A 467 -10.03 -24.62 16.67
C LYS A 467 -10.30 -23.68 17.84
N THR A 468 -11.40 -22.93 17.80
CA THR A 468 -11.81 -22.10 18.94
C THR A 468 -12.01 -22.94 20.20
N THR A 469 -11.70 -22.36 21.36
CA THR A 469 -11.77 -23.05 22.64
C THR A 469 -13.20 -23.44 23.05
N GLU A 470 -14.18 -22.74 22.50
CA GLU A 470 -15.62 -23.03 22.69
C GLU A 470 -16.37 -22.79 21.38
N ALA A 471 -17.58 -23.30 21.28
CA ALA A 471 -18.46 -23.05 20.16
C ALA A 471 -19.22 -21.74 20.37
N TYR A 472 -19.43 -20.99 19.28
CA TYR A 472 -20.09 -19.70 19.28
C TYR A 472 -21.41 -19.75 18.52
N ASP A 473 -22.42 -19.02 19.02
CA ASP A 473 -23.68 -18.82 18.30
C ASP A 473 -23.43 -17.80 17.18
N LEU A 474 -23.43 -18.28 15.93
CA LEU A 474 -23.21 -17.48 14.73
C LEU A 474 -24.52 -17.28 14.00
N VAL A 475 -24.70 -16.11 13.41
CA VAL A 475 -25.88 -15.72 12.63
C VAL A 475 -25.47 -15.55 11.17
N ALA A 476 -26.33 -15.97 10.24
CA ALA A 476 -26.11 -15.79 8.82
C ALA A 476 -25.79 -14.31 8.49
N GLY A 477 -24.67 -14.09 7.80
CA GLY A 477 -24.14 -12.77 7.49
C GLY A 477 -23.06 -12.29 8.47
N ASN A 478 -22.83 -12.94 9.63
CA ASN A 478 -21.66 -12.64 10.46
C ASN A 478 -20.38 -12.83 9.63
N LYS A 479 -19.41 -11.98 9.86
CA LYS A 479 -18.11 -12.00 9.17
C LYS A 479 -16.98 -12.14 10.17
N PHE A 480 -15.96 -12.90 9.80
CA PHE A 480 -14.78 -13.06 10.64
C PHE A 480 -13.55 -13.47 9.82
N LYS A 481 -12.38 -13.36 10.43
CA LYS A 481 -11.11 -13.90 9.95
C LYS A 481 -10.39 -14.65 11.07
N VAL A 482 -9.59 -15.62 10.68
CA VAL A 482 -8.59 -16.25 11.56
C VAL A 482 -7.26 -15.55 11.29
N ARG A 483 -6.55 -15.12 12.34
CA ARG A 483 -5.28 -14.43 12.19
C ARG A 483 -4.22 -14.97 13.16
N LYS A 484 -2.96 -14.95 12.72
CA LYS A 484 -1.82 -15.41 13.50
C LYS A 484 -1.28 -14.29 14.38
N GLY A 485 -0.97 -14.61 15.65
CA GLY A 485 -0.34 -13.66 16.56
C GLY A 485 -1.13 -12.37 16.73
N LYS A 486 -2.46 -12.41 16.55
CA LYS A 486 -3.34 -11.23 16.58
C LYS A 486 -2.93 -10.14 15.57
N SER A 487 -2.11 -10.50 14.56
CA SER A 487 -1.66 -9.62 13.49
C SER A 487 -2.54 -9.73 12.25
N TRP A 488 -2.61 -8.64 11.48
CA TRP A 488 -3.22 -8.63 10.16
C TRP A 488 -2.24 -9.00 9.03
N ASP A 489 -0.97 -9.23 9.38
CA ASP A 489 0.05 -9.64 8.42
C ASP A 489 -0.16 -11.07 7.91
N GLU A 490 -0.83 -11.91 8.73
CA GLU A 490 -1.20 -13.28 8.39
C GLU A 490 -2.64 -13.56 8.84
N ALA A 491 -3.61 -13.40 7.93
CA ALA A 491 -5.04 -13.53 8.22
C ALA A 491 -5.78 -14.30 7.11
N TYR A 492 -6.73 -15.18 7.50
CA TYR A 492 -7.43 -16.15 6.64
C TYR A 492 -8.94 -16.12 6.87
N PRO A 493 -9.78 -16.40 5.82
CA PRO A 493 -9.40 -16.40 4.40
C PRO A 493 -9.02 -14.99 3.91
N ALA A 494 -8.58 -14.85 2.67
CA ALA A 494 -8.23 -13.54 2.08
C ALA A 494 -9.40 -12.54 2.15
N ASP A 495 -10.60 -12.99 1.77
CA ASP A 495 -11.84 -12.27 2.04
C ASP A 495 -12.39 -12.66 3.42
N ASP A 496 -13.34 -11.86 3.95
CA ASP A 496 -14.01 -12.23 5.19
C ASP A 496 -14.75 -13.56 5.03
N PHE A 497 -14.59 -14.47 5.99
CA PHE A 497 -15.48 -15.63 6.07
C PHE A 497 -16.88 -15.13 6.39
N VAL A 498 -17.85 -15.50 5.58
CA VAL A 498 -19.26 -15.13 5.76
C VAL A 498 -20.04 -16.36 6.22
N VAL A 499 -20.71 -16.25 7.36
CA VAL A 499 -21.55 -17.32 7.90
C VAL A 499 -22.80 -17.45 7.02
N GLU A 500 -23.09 -18.66 6.51
CA GLU A 500 -24.19 -18.90 5.59
C GLU A 500 -25.53 -19.20 6.29
N GLU A 501 -25.50 -19.80 7.49
CA GLU A 501 -26.68 -20.19 8.25
C GLU A 501 -26.49 -20.01 9.76
N ASP A 502 -27.59 -19.76 10.48
CA ASP A 502 -27.59 -19.63 11.92
C ASP A 502 -27.24 -20.96 12.58
N GLY A 503 -26.38 -20.94 13.62
CA GLY A 503 -26.03 -22.14 14.36
C GLY A 503 -24.95 -21.90 15.41
N THR A 504 -24.69 -22.94 16.21
CA THR A 504 -23.61 -22.95 17.20
C THR A 504 -22.46 -23.75 16.64
N PHE A 505 -21.32 -23.10 16.40
CA PHE A 505 -20.18 -23.69 15.71
C PHE A 505 -18.85 -23.37 16.41
N PHE A 506 -17.92 -24.31 16.30
CA PHE A 506 -16.51 -24.02 16.44
C PHE A 506 -15.99 -23.43 15.12
N ILE A 507 -15.09 -22.48 15.22
CA ILE A 507 -14.38 -21.95 14.06
C ILE A 507 -13.03 -22.67 13.98
N CYS A 508 -12.75 -23.26 12.82
CA CYS A 508 -11.58 -24.10 12.57
C CYS A 508 -10.72 -23.51 11.44
N TYR A 509 -9.41 -23.68 11.58
CA TYR A 509 -8.42 -23.31 10.55
C TYR A 509 -7.40 -24.43 10.38
N ASP A 510 -7.33 -25.00 9.19
CA ASP A 510 -6.34 -26.01 8.81
C ASP A 510 -5.14 -25.34 8.12
N THR A 511 -3.99 -25.33 8.78
CA THR A 511 -2.77 -24.72 8.29
C THR A 511 -2.14 -25.45 7.09
N ALA A 512 -2.52 -26.69 6.83
CA ALA A 512 -2.01 -27.46 5.68
C ALA A 512 -2.72 -27.11 4.38
N THR A 513 -3.99 -26.67 4.48
CA THR A 513 -4.84 -26.32 3.34
C THR A 513 -5.17 -24.84 3.26
N ASN A 514 -4.83 -24.05 4.29
CA ASN A 514 -5.26 -22.66 4.49
C ASN A 514 -6.79 -22.48 4.49
N GLU A 515 -7.53 -23.52 4.88
CA GLU A 515 -8.98 -23.54 4.88
C GLU A 515 -9.53 -23.13 6.25
N VAL A 516 -10.42 -22.12 6.24
CA VAL A 516 -11.24 -21.75 7.39
C VAL A 516 -12.63 -22.33 7.20
N TYR A 517 -13.14 -23.03 8.22
CA TYR A 517 -14.45 -23.67 8.16
C TYR A 517 -15.14 -23.73 9.52
N LEU A 518 -16.45 -23.99 9.51
CA LEU A 518 -17.27 -24.17 10.70
C LEU A 518 -17.46 -25.66 11.00
N SER A 519 -17.38 -26.03 12.28
CA SER A 519 -17.62 -27.39 12.77
C SER A 519 -18.65 -27.39 13.90
N ALA A 520 -19.59 -28.32 13.87
CA ALA A 520 -20.55 -28.52 14.97
C ALA A 520 -19.95 -29.34 16.13
N ASP A 521 -18.81 -30.02 15.89
CA ASP A 521 -18.13 -30.90 16.87
C ASP A 521 -16.76 -30.38 17.29
#